data_793c81ddf1650b022fd60959e7c02a2b
#
_entry.id   793c81ddf1650b022fd60959e7c02a2b
#
_cell.length_a   1.000
_cell.length_b   1.000
_cell.length_c   1.000
_cell.angle_alpha   90.00
_cell.angle_beta   90.00
_cell.angle_gamma   90.00
#
_symmetry.space_group_name_H-M   'P 1'
#
loop_
_entity.id
_entity.type
_entity.pdbx_description
1 polymer ?
#
loop_
_entity_poly.entity_id
_entity_poly.type
_entity_poly.pdbx_seq_one_letter_code
_entity_poly.pdbx_strand_id
1 'polypeptide(L)'
;MRSAPYRGQALACLALSLLGVGLLAVPAGGEGAVLVPISEGHGLSAVDAAGAGLLALAGTWLEVLVVLRLPRLGLSPRVLFGLGLVAGLGVGLVVASVFSGFFWWWAVGAGALGVVLLVLVALITRPYSRRQ
;
A
#
# COMPACT_ATOMS: atom_id res chain seq x y z
N MET A 1 -4.31 13.80 25.79
CA MET A 1 -4.20 12.51 25.08
C MET A 1 -2.81 12.43 24.47
N ARG A 2 -2.03 11.46 24.92
CA ARG A 2 -0.63 11.27 24.52
C ARG A 2 -0.55 10.96 23.03
N SER A 3 0.23 11.71 22.32
CA SER A 3 0.56 11.52 20.89
C SER A 3 1.51 10.32 20.66
N ALA A 4 1.34 9.28 21.44
CA ALA A 4 1.99 8.01 21.23
C ALA A 4 1.15 7.28 20.15
N PRO A 5 1.65 6.65 19.39
CA PRO A 5 2.82 6.30 18.64
C PRO A 5 2.50 6.17 17.16
N TYR A 6 2.06 7.24 16.50
CA TYR A 6 1.78 7.19 15.06
C TYR A 6 2.97 6.67 14.26
N ARG A 7 4.20 7.03 14.70
CA ARG A 7 5.41 6.48 14.09
C ARG A 7 5.48 4.97 14.27
N GLY A 8 5.17 4.48 15.48
CA GLY A 8 5.12 3.05 15.75
C GLY A 8 4.06 2.34 14.92
N GLN A 9 2.85 2.92 14.81
CA GLN A 9 1.78 2.34 13.99
C GLN A 9 2.12 2.36 12.50
N ALA A 10 2.68 3.46 11.98
CA ALA A 10 3.11 3.54 10.59
C ALA A 10 4.24 2.54 10.29
N LEU A 11 5.20 2.38 11.21
CA LEU A 11 6.26 1.38 11.08
C LEU A 11 5.70 -0.05 11.15
N ALA A 12 4.72 -0.30 12.02
CA ALA A 12 4.06 -1.59 12.09
C ALA A 12 3.30 -1.91 10.79
N CYS A 13 2.57 -0.94 10.22
CA CYS A 13 1.91 -1.10 8.92
C CYS A 13 2.93 -1.38 7.80
N LEU A 14 4.06 -0.67 7.77
CA LEU A 14 5.13 -0.91 6.81
C LEU A 14 5.72 -2.31 6.97
N ALA A 15 6.00 -2.75 8.20
CA ALA A 15 6.53 -4.08 8.46
C ALA A 15 5.55 -5.18 8.03
N LEU A 16 4.25 -5.02 8.33
CA LEU A 16 3.20 -5.95 7.89
C LEU A 16 3.06 -5.96 6.36
N SER A 17 3.18 -4.80 5.71
CA SER A 17 3.15 -4.72 4.24
C SER A 17 4.35 -5.43 3.61
N LEU A 18 5.56 -5.24 4.16
CA LEU A 18 6.75 -5.95 3.70
C LEU A 18 6.64 -7.46 3.90
N LEU A 19 6.08 -7.90 5.03
CA LEU A 19 5.81 -9.31 5.27
C LEU A 19 4.79 -9.85 4.25
N GLY A 20 3.71 -9.12 3.99
CA GLY A 20 2.71 -9.49 2.98
C GLY A 20 3.31 -9.62 1.59
N VAL A 21 4.13 -8.65 1.17
CA VAL A 21 4.87 -8.73 -0.11
C VAL A 21 5.83 -9.92 -0.13
N GLY A 22 6.53 -10.18 0.98
CA GLY A 22 7.43 -11.32 1.10
C GLY A 22 6.71 -12.66 0.94
N LEU A 23 5.51 -12.80 1.49
CA LEU A 23 4.69 -13.99 1.31
C LEU A 23 4.24 -14.16 -0.14
N LEU A 24 3.83 -13.08 -0.81
CA LEU A 24 3.45 -13.11 -2.23
C LEU A 24 4.64 -13.36 -3.17
N ALA A 25 5.86 -13.15 -2.70
CA ALA A 25 7.08 -13.43 -3.45
C ALA A 25 7.60 -14.86 -3.27
N VAL A 26 6.92 -15.71 -2.49
CA VAL A 26 7.31 -17.13 -2.31
C VAL A 26 7.14 -17.85 -3.64
N PRO A 27 8.16 -18.60 -4.10
CA PRO A 27 8.04 -19.38 -5.33
C PRO A 27 6.97 -20.46 -5.24
N ALA A 28 6.32 -20.77 -6.37
CA ALA A 28 5.22 -21.73 -6.48
C ALA A 28 5.46 -23.10 -5.81
N GLY A 29 6.73 -23.53 -5.69
CA GLY A 29 7.08 -24.76 -4.98
C GLY A 29 6.97 -24.69 -3.44
N GLY A 30 6.85 -23.47 -2.86
CA GLY A 30 6.76 -23.22 -1.42
C GLY A 30 5.37 -22.74 -0.96
N GLU A 31 4.42 -22.54 -1.88
CA GLU A 31 3.11 -21.92 -1.60
C GLU A 31 2.11 -22.84 -0.89
N GLY A 32 2.38 -24.15 -0.83
CA GLY A 32 1.47 -25.14 -0.24
C GLY A 32 0.26 -25.45 -1.12
N ALA A 33 -0.84 -25.89 -0.51
CA ALA A 33 -2.04 -26.30 -1.22
C ALA A 33 -2.78 -25.09 -1.83
N VAL A 34 -3.19 -25.22 -3.10
CA VAL A 34 -4.06 -24.25 -3.78
C VAL A 34 -5.45 -24.31 -3.15
N LEU A 35 -5.92 -23.18 -2.61
CA LEU A 35 -7.24 -23.05 -1.98
C LEU A 35 -8.33 -22.77 -3.01
N VAL A 36 -8.03 -21.92 -3.99
CA VAL A 36 -8.97 -21.52 -5.02
C VAL A 36 -8.28 -21.62 -6.39
N PRO A 37 -8.68 -22.55 -7.27
CA PRO A 37 -8.19 -22.57 -8.63
C PRO A 37 -8.82 -21.41 -9.42
N ILE A 38 -7.97 -20.56 -10.03
CA ILE A 38 -8.43 -19.42 -10.84
C ILE A 38 -8.40 -19.75 -12.32
N SER A 39 -7.35 -20.43 -12.79
CA SER A 39 -7.19 -20.89 -14.16
C SER A 39 -6.23 -22.08 -14.22
N GLU A 40 -6.09 -22.71 -15.37
CA GLU A 40 -5.11 -23.80 -15.55
C GLU A 40 -3.70 -23.33 -15.19
N GLY A 41 -3.12 -23.95 -14.17
CA GLY A 41 -1.79 -23.62 -13.66
C GLY A 41 -1.69 -22.40 -12.75
N HIS A 42 -2.81 -21.70 -12.48
CA HIS A 42 -2.84 -20.54 -11.56
C HIS A 42 -3.96 -20.71 -10.53
N GLY A 43 -3.61 -20.65 -9.27
CA GLY A 43 -4.56 -20.72 -8.16
C GLY A 43 -4.08 -19.88 -6.97
N LEU A 44 -5.01 -19.47 -6.12
CA LEU A 44 -4.71 -18.77 -4.88
C LEU A 44 -4.31 -19.82 -3.82
N SER A 45 -3.07 -19.75 -3.37
CA SER A 45 -2.56 -20.58 -2.28
C SER A 45 -2.93 -20.00 -0.91
N ALA A 46 -2.75 -20.79 0.15
CA ALA A 46 -2.91 -20.28 1.52
C ALA A 46 -1.90 -19.18 1.85
N VAL A 47 -0.70 -19.26 1.28
CA VAL A 47 0.35 -18.26 1.46
C VAL A 47 -0.01 -16.96 0.75
N ASP A 48 -0.54 -17.04 -0.48
CA ASP A 48 -1.03 -15.87 -1.21
C ASP A 48 -2.19 -15.18 -0.50
N ALA A 49 -3.15 -15.98 -0.02
CA ALA A 49 -4.27 -15.46 0.75
C ALA A 49 -3.82 -14.74 2.03
N ALA A 50 -2.84 -15.30 2.74
CA ALA A 50 -2.25 -14.68 3.91
C ALA A 50 -1.50 -13.39 3.55
N GLY A 51 -0.68 -13.40 2.49
CA GLY A 51 0.04 -12.23 1.99
C GLY A 51 -0.90 -11.10 1.58
N ALA A 52 -1.93 -11.43 0.78
CA ALA A 52 -2.95 -10.47 0.36
C ALA A 52 -3.75 -9.92 1.55
N GLY A 53 -4.12 -10.76 2.51
CA GLY A 53 -4.82 -10.36 3.72
C GLY A 53 -4.00 -9.39 4.59
N LEU A 54 -2.69 -9.65 4.77
CA LEU A 54 -1.79 -8.75 5.48
C LEU A 54 -1.66 -7.41 4.77
N LEU A 55 -1.53 -7.40 3.45
CA LEU A 55 -1.45 -6.18 2.66
C LEU A 55 -2.74 -5.36 2.75
N ALA A 56 -3.89 -6.02 2.64
CA ALA A 56 -5.19 -5.36 2.77
C ALA A 56 -5.36 -4.74 4.16
N LEU A 57 -5.04 -5.48 5.21
CA LEU A 57 -5.14 -5.00 6.58
C LEU A 57 -4.19 -3.83 6.85
N ALA A 58 -2.91 -3.99 6.51
CA ALA A 58 -1.89 -2.96 6.71
C ALA A 58 -2.15 -1.72 5.86
N GLY A 59 -2.56 -1.90 4.60
CA GLY A 59 -2.92 -0.82 3.69
C GLY A 59 -4.10 -0.01 4.20
N THR A 60 -5.21 -0.68 4.54
CA THR A 60 -6.39 -0.01 5.10
C THR A 60 -6.07 0.75 6.38
N TRP A 61 -5.28 0.13 7.29
CA TRP A 61 -4.88 0.81 8.52
C TRP A 61 -4.04 2.04 8.25
N LEU A 62 -3.09 1.93 7.31
CA LEU A 62 -2.24 3.06 6.92
C LEU A 62 -3.06 4.18 6.26
N GLU A 63 -4.01 3.85 5.39
CA GLU A 63 -4.95 4.82 4.80
C GLU A 63 -5.75 5.55 5.88
N VAL A 64 -6.29 4.85 6.86
CA VAL A 64 -7.00 5.46 7.99
C VAL A 64 -6.09 6.43 8.75
N LEU A 65 -4.85 6.03 9.04
CA LEU A 65 -3.87 6.90 9.72
C LEU A 65 -3.58 8.17 8.90
N VAL A 66 -3.43 8.02 7.58
CA VAL A 66 -3.20 9.14 6.64
C VAL A 66 -4.39 10.08 6.64
N VAL A 67 -5.60 9.54 6.42
CA VAL A 67 -6.84 10.33 6.35
C VAL A 67 -7.08 11.12 7.64
N LEU A 68 -6.90 10.50 8.81
CA LEU A 68 -7.03 11.16 10.11
C LEU A 68 -6.01 12.29 10.34
N ARG A 69 -4.87 12.23 9.63
CA ARG A 69 -3.80 13.24 9.73
C ARG A 69 -3.80 14.28 8.63
N LEU A 70 -4.46 14.01 7.52
CA LEU A 70 -4.50 14.88 6.35
C LEU A 70 -4.84 16.35 6.70
N PRO A 71 -5.86 16.64 7.54
CA PRO A 71 -6.20 18.02 7.91
C PRO A 71 -5.08 18.74 8.67
N ARG A 72 -4.23 17.98 9.39
CA ARG A 72 -3.11 18.55 10.19
C ARG A 72 -1.89 18.85 9.36
N LEU A 73 -1.78 18.33 8.13
CA LEU A 73 -0.64 18.58 7.26
C LEU A 73 -0.67 19.95 6.60
N GLY A 74 -1.83 20.63 6.60
CA GLY A 74 -1.98 21.96 5.98
C GLY A 74 -1.57 21.98 4.51
N LEU A 75 -1.73 20.87 3.80
CA LEU A 75 -1.37 20.76 2.39
C LEU A 75 -2.25 21.68 1.54
N SER A 76 -1.63 22.36 0.59
CA SER A 76 -2.40 23.17 -0.35
C SER A 76 -3.32 22.30 -1.22
N PRO A 77 -4.48 22.81 -1.67
CA PRO A 77 -5.39 22.06 -2.54
C PRO A 77 -4.71 21.53 -3.81
N ARG A 78 -3.73 22.25 -4.34
CA ARG A 78 -2.96 21.83 -5.51
C ARG A 78 -2.13 20.56 -5.24
N VAL A 79 -1.48 20.49 -4.07
CA VAL A 79 -0.69 19.33 -3.67
C VAL A 79 -1.60 18.12 -3.43
N LEU A 80 -2.74 18.33 -2.75
CA LEU A 80 -3.74 17.27 -2.54
C LEU A 80 -4.29 16.74 -3.86
N PHE A 81 -4.61 17.63 -4.80
CA PHE A 81 -5.05 17.25 -6.13
C PHE A 81 -3.98 16.46 -6.89
N GLY A 82 -2.72 16.92 -6.86
CA GLY A 82 -1.60 16.23 -7.51
C GLY A 82 -1.38 14.82 -6.95
N LEU A 83 -1.37 14.68 -5.62
CA LEU A 83 -1.26 13.36 -4.97
C LEU A 83 -2.44 12.45 -5.32
N GLY A 84 -3.66 12.99 -5.31
CA GLY A 84 -4.86 12.24 -5.69
C GLY A 84 -4.84 11.80 -7.16
N LEU A 85 -4.35 12.65 -8.06
CA LEU A 85 -4.20 12.34 -9.48
C LEU A 85 -3.20 11.18 -9.68
N VAL A 86 -2.02 11.25 -9.06
CA VAL A 86 -1.00 10.20 -9.14
C VAL A 86 -1.52 8.90 -8.54
N ALA A 87 -2.20 8.95 -7.38
CA ALA A 87 -2.81 7.78 -6.77
C ALA A 87 -3.90 7.18 -7.67
N GLY A 88 -4.78 7.99 -8.24
CA GLY A 88 -5.84 7.55 -9.16
C GLY A 88 -5.27 6.89 -10.42
N LEU A 89 -4.24 7.47 -11.02
CA LEU A 89 -3.53 6.86 -12.15
C LEU A 89 -2.88 5.53 -11.74
N GLY A 90 -2.26 5.47 -10.55
CA GLY A 90 -1.67 4.25 -10.01
C GLY A 90 -2.69 3.12 -9.89
N VAL A 91 -3.85 3.39 -9.28
CA VAL A 91 -4.96 2.43 -9.18
C VAL A 91 -5.46 2.03 -10.56
N GLY A 92 -5.64 3.01 -11.46
CA GLY A 92 -6.09 2.77 -12.83
C GLY A 92 -5.15 1.82 -13.60
N LEU A 93 -3.84 2.01 -13.46
CA LEU A 93 -2.84 1.14 -14.10
C LEU A 93 -2.84 -0.27 -13.51
N VAL A 94 -2.97 -0.42 -12.18
CA VAL A 94 -3.09 -1.74 -11.53
C VAL A 94 -4.35 -2.45 -12.03
N VAL A 95 -5.49 -1.78 -12.06
CA VAL A 95 -6.74 -2.35 -12.57
C VAL A 95 -6.62 -2.69 -14.05
N ALA A 96 -6.10 -1.77 -14.86
CA ALA A 96 -5.91 -1.99 -16.29
C ALA A 96 -4.99 -3.19 -16.59
N SER A 97 -3.97 -3.44 -15.76
CA SER A 97 -3.06 -4.58 -15.92
C SER A 97 -3.77 -5.94 -15.80
N VAL A 98 -4.87 -6.01 -15.07
CA VAL A 98 -5.68 -7.23 -14.94
C VAL A 98 -6.41 -7.57 -16.24
N PHE A 99 -6.81 -6.52 -17.00
CA PHE A 99 -7.59 -6.68 -18.24
C PHE A 99 -6.75 -6.57 -19.51
N SER A 100 -5.51 -6.13 -19.41
CA SER A 100 -4.60 -5.97 -20.55
C SER A 100 -3.47 -7.00 -20.49
N GLY A 101 -3.01 -7.45 -21.65
CA GLY A 101 -1.86 -8.35 -21.75
C GLY A 101 -0.50 -7.71 -21.35
N PHE A 102 -0.50 -6.45 -20.92
CA PHE A 102 0.71 -5.75 -20.48
C PHE A 102 0.96 -6.00 -19.00
N PHE A 103 1.63 -7.09 -18.70
CA PHE A 103 1.80 -7.57 -17.34
C PHE A 103 2.60 -6.62 -16.43
N TRP A 104 3.50 -5.79 -16.94
CA TRP A 104 4.34 -4.91 -16.12
C TRP A 104 3.68 -3.56 -15.75
N TRP A 105 2.49 -3.24 -16.26
CA TRP A 105 1.76 -2.04 -15.89
C TRP A 105 1.35 -2.02 -14.41
N TRP A 106 1.12 -3.20 -13.83
CA TRP A 106 0.87 -3.30 -12.40
C TRP A 106 2.05 -2.76 -11.57
N ALA A 107 3.30 -3.00 -12.01
CA ALA A 107 4.48 -2.52 -11.31
C ALA A 107 4.60 -0.99 -11.35
N VAL A 108 4.24 -0.36 -12.50
CA VAL A 108 4.20 1.10 -12.63
C VAL A 108 3.10 1.68 -11.74
N GLY A 109 1.91 1.07 -11.74
CA GLY A 109 0.80 1.50 -10.89
C GLY A 109 1.10 1.35 -9.41
N ALA A 110 1.64 0.20 -9.00
CA ALA A 110 2.08 -0.05 -7.63
C ALA A 110 3.21 0.89 -7.21
N GLY A 111 4.16 1.18 -8.10
CA GLY A 111 5.23 2.15 -7.87
C GLY A 111 4.70 3.56 -7.63
N ALA A 112 3.74 4.01 -8.44
CA ALA A 112 3.09 5.32 -8.26
C ALA A 112 2.37 5.42 -6.90
N LEU A 113 1.60 4.40 -6.54
CA LEU A 113 0.94 4.31 -5.23
C LEU A 113 1.94 4.30 -4.09
N GLY A 114 3.03 3.53 -4.22
CA GLY A 114 4.11 3.47 -3.24
C GLY A 114 4.77 4.83 -3.02
N VAL A 115 5.04 5.59 -4.09
CA VAL A 115 5.61 6.95 -3.98
C VAL A 115 4.65 7.89 -3.25
N VAL A 116 3.36 7.90 -3.61
CA VAL A 116 2.36 8.72 -2.92
C VAL A 116 2.31 8.36 -1.44
N LEU A 117 2.29 7.07 -1.12
CA LEU A 117 2.24 6.59 0.25
C LEU A 117 3.49 7.01 1.04
N LEU A 118 4.69 6.84 0.47
CA LEU A 118 5.95 7.25 1.10
C LEU A 118 6.00 8.75 1.36
N VAL A 119 5.55 9.58 0.40
CA VAL A 119 5.45 11.04 0.58
C VAL A 119 4.52 11.36 1.74
N LEU A 120 3.33 10.77 1.78
CA LEU A 120 2.37 11.01 2.85
C LEU A 120 2.91 10.56 4.22
N VAL A 121 3.51 9.38 4.30
CA VAL A 121 4.13 8.87 5.53
C VAL A 121 5.27 9.79 5.97
N ALA A 122 6.14 10.23 5.06
CA ALA A 122 7.22 11.16 5.37
C ALA A 122 6.70 12.50 5.90
N LEU A 123 5.62 13.03 5.32
CA LEU A 123 4.98 14.26 5.78
C LEU A 123 4.38 14.11 7.18
N ILE A 124 3.72 12.98 7.45
CA ILE A 124 3.08 12.69 8.75
C ILE A 124 4.12 12.48 9.85
N THR A 125 5.27 11.90 9.51
CA THR A 125 6.33 11.58 10.48
C THR A 125 7.29 12.71 10.73
N ARG A 126 7.25 13.81 9.94
CA ARG A 126 8.09 14.99 10.18
C ARG A 126 7.80 15.57 11.58
N PRO A 127 8.85 15.83 12.39
CA PRO A 127 8.66 16.53 13.64
C PRO A 127 8.13 17.93 13.34
N TYR A 128 7.07 18.33 14.04
CA TYR A 128 6.51 19.67 13.94
C TYR A 128 7.57 20.66 14.48
N SER A 129 8.36 21.23 13.60
CA SER A 129 9.25 22.32 13.94
C SER A 129 8.36 23.53 14.24
N ARG A 130 8.14 23.83 15.54
CA ARG A 130 7.55 25.11 15.96
C ARG A 130 8.48 26.21 15.45
N ARG A 131 8.10 26.88 14.38
CA ARG A 131 8.65 28.20 14.11
C ARG A 131 8.10 29.11 15.22
N GLN A 132 8.98 29.46 16.15
CA GLN A 132 8.78 30.61 17.05
C GLN A 132 8.95 31.87 16.24
#